data_6e1e1163411cdec5819b19fb156de13c
#
_entry.id   6e1e1163411cdec5819b19fb156de13c
#
_cell.length_a   1.000
_cell.length_b   1.000
_cell.length_c   1.000
_cell.angle_alpha   90.00
_cell.angle_beta   90.00
_cell.angle_gamma   90.00
#
_symmetry.space_group_name_H-M   'P 1'
#
loop_
_entity.id
_entity.type
_entity.pdbx_description
1 polymer ?
#
loop_
_entity_poly.entity_id
_entity_poly.type
_entity_poly.pdbx_seq_one_letter_code
_entity_poly.pdbx_strand_id
1 'polypeptide(L)'
;MKRTICILLAILMILTICACGNDDNGFKGLVLKAPTGVYVSLMSGFEGGTAVVPSETYTDSEYTYYRYAGLEGAYRCQAAGLGYYTITKNIVVTAQDNQAETLVDVTPAKMAGKGWEAQDVQLFADTLRTGAFSDDISQWPNYQDVFTTPWFTQEHGAHQITTQSQLEDYLKSLDDTDDDLYLYSAGITGTYRHDIPMAVLTKTDLSGAATLEEMAQALKNGKPTVLYRAQVHGIEPASGEAALAVISMLDSRWNSFLENMNVCIVPRATPDSAQNFTRYVGSAIEPNQDCLRLKTDEVLAHINLSRLLLPEVVIDGHEYQCHVPDSTVEGGDILIGIGYTLENTEAFRAIGLEMANGIFAATEKNGLTCRYYVDVISTNGSANGSRTYAGNMGSIFFLQESRGIGMGTDLYPRRIISHVTSAESLLTYINKNPQKVMDTVAAERAAIIQNGSIYAEDNRIILEAKSNPNPELTYEVTTFDQLTGKKIQVENTPKEMMEITQSVIAPTAYVIPAEESFTKNVLKLLDQHGILYTFIPKGSKVSLQQYSEGGLLEETTVSFPKGAYVICKNQIQSKNLSQLMEPVFSTHGETKGTLVAQGIIDAEKGKYPLYRYIHNLNEEGFIDYK
;
A
#
# COMPACT_ATOMS: atom_id res chain seq x y z
N MET A 1 32.05 -25.13 10.01
CA MET A 1 32.62 -25.05 11.37
C MET A 1 32.80 -23.62 11.91
N LYS A 2 33.06 -22.58 11.11
CA LYS A 2 33.17 -21.19 11.63
C LYS A 2 31.81 -20.48 11.81
N ARG A 3 30.76 -20.85 11.06
CA ARG A 3 29.42 -20.26 11.20
C ARG A 3 28.63 -20.76 12.40
N THR A 4 28.83 -22.02 12.80
CA THR A 4 28.17 -22.61 13.99
C THR A 4 28.72 -22.05 15.32
N ILE A 5 29.93 -21.51 15.32
CA ILE A 5 30.53 -20.89 16.51
C ILE A 5 29.96 -19.49 16.77
N CYS A 6 29.59 -18.73 15.75
CA CYS A 6 29.00 -17.40 15.90
C CYS A 6 27.56 -17.46 16.46
N ILE A 7 26.76 -18.46 16.04
CA ILE A 7 25.40 -18.66 16.56
C ILE A 7 25.43 -19.14 18.02
N LEU A 8 26.38 -19.98 18.40
CA LEU A 8 26.58 -20.40 19.80
C LEU A 8 27.09 -19.26 20.71
N LEU A 9 27.85 -18.29 20.15
CA LEU A 9 28.30 -17.12 20.92
C LEU A 9 27.16 -16.11 21.14
N ALA A 10 26.25 -15.96 20.19
CA ALA A 10 25.05 -15.13 20.36
C ALA A 10 24.08 -15.73 21.38
N ILE A 11 23.90 -17.06 21.38
CA ILE A 11 23.09 -17.77 22.39
C ILE A 11 23.78 -17.81 23.77
N LEU A 12 25.11 -17.81 23.84
CA LEU A 12 25.84 -17.77 25.09
C LEU A 12 25.84 -16.37 25.76
N MET A 13 25.65 -15.29 24.99
CA MET A 13 25.47 -13.94 25.56
C MET A 13 24.09 -13.74 26.18
N ILE A 14 23.10 -14.55 25.83
CA ILE A 14 21.73 -14.49 26.42
C ILE A 14 21.64 -15.28 27.74
N LEU A 15 22.61 -16.13 28.06
CA LEU A 15 22.55 -17.05 29.23
C LEU A 15 23.40 -16.65 30.43
N THR A 16 24.00 -15.50 30.46
CA THR A 16 24.68 -15.00 31.65
C THR A 16 24.05 -13.69 32.10
N ILE A 17 22.93 -13.76 32.78
CA ILE A 17 22.54 -12.75 33.75
C ILE A 17 21.38 -13.29 34.61
N CYS A 18 21.69 -13.96 35.67
CA CYS A 18 20.98 -13.89 36.93
C CYS A 18 22.00 -13.50 37.97
N ALA A 19 22.16 -12.23 38.18
CA ALA A 19 22.81 -11.70 39.36
C ALA A 19 21.95 -10.55 39.86
N CYS A 20 21.13 -10.82 40.86
CA CYS A 20 20.56 -9.78 41.70
C CYS A 20 21.70 -9.03 42.37
N GLY A 21 21.81 -7.76 42.09
CA GLY A 21 22.70 -6.83 42.78
C GLY A 21 22.35 -5.43 42.38
N ASN A 22 21.67 -4.68 43.24
CA ASN A 22 21.67 -3.24 43.24
C ASN A 22 23.12 -2.79 43.53
N ASP A 23 23.96 -2.80 42.52
CA ASP A 23 25.21 -2.06 42.56
C ASP A 23 25.02 -0.81 41.71
N ASP A 24 24.86 0.28 42.44
CA ASP A 24 24.90 1.66 41.95
C ASP A 24 26.34 1.98 41.51
N ASN A 25 26.82 1.23 40.52
CA ASN A 25 28.14 1.46 39.89
C ASN A 25 28.06 2.58 38.89
N GLY A 26 27.75 3.80 39.36
CA GLY A 26 27.97 5.07 38.71
C GLY A 26 28.10 5.07 37.19
N PHE A 27 27.17 4.35 36.48
CA PHE A 27 27.16 4.32 35.00
C PHE A 27 27.03 5.74 34.48
N LYS A 28 27.81 6.09 33.47
CA LYS A 28 27.81 7.40 32.83
C LYS A 28 27.56 7.21 31.34
N GLY A 29 26.49 7.80 30.84
CA GLY A 29 26.10 7.71 29.44
C GLY A 29 24.59 7.53 29.24
N LEU A 30 24.21 7.28 28.00
CA LEU A 30 22.81 7.07 27.62
C LEU A 30 22.30 5.70 28.09
N VAL A 31 21.12 5.69 28.69
CA VAL A 31 20.39 4.45 29.03
C VAL A 31 19.02 4.51 28.37
N LEU A 32 18.73 3.54 27.51
CA LEU A 32 17.41 3.38 26.93
C LEU A 32 16.63 2.33 27.73
N LYS A 33 15.43 2.69 28.17
CA LYS A 33 14.55 1.83 28.96
C LYS A 33 13.34 1.43 28.14
N ALA A 34 13.08 0.14 28.02
CA ALA A 34 11.90 -0.43 27.35
C ALA A 34 11.30 -1.57 28.16
N PRO A 35 10.00 -1.90 28.01
CA PRO A 35 9.41 -3.07 28.63
C PRO A 35 10.15 -4.36 28.26
N THR A 36 10.22 -5.32 29.18
CA THR A 36 10.78 -6.65 28.89
C THR A 36 10.05 -7.28 27.70
N GLY A 37 10.81 -7.79 26.72
CA GLY A 37 10.28 -8.32 25.46
C GLY A 37 10.13 -7.28 24.34
N VAL A 38 10.45 -6.01 24.61
CA VAL A 38 10.60 -4.97 23.58
C VAL A 38 12.09 -4.86 23.22
N TYR A 39 12.39 -5.02 21.94
CA TYR A 39 13.74 -4.85 21.40
C TYR A 39 14.00 -3.38 21.10
N VAL A 40 15.18 -2.91 21.46
CA VAL A 40 15.62 -1.53 21.18
C VAL A 40 16.85 -1.57 20.29
N SER A 41 16.80 -0.83 19.21
CA SER A 41 17.95 -0.58 18.34
C SER A 41 18.30 0.90 18.35
N LEU A 42 19.58 1.23 18.31
CA LEU A 42 20.10 2.59 18.23
C LEU A 42 21.03 2.71 17.03
N MET A 43 20.81 3.74 16.21
CA MET A 43 21.63 4.04 15.03
C MET A 43 22.23 5.44 15.11
N SER A 44 23.42 5.60 14.56
CA SER A 44 24.02 6.93 14.39
C SER A 44 23.24 7.74 13.34
N GLY A 45 23.09 9.04 13.60
CA GLY A 45 22.31 9.95 12.76
C GLY A 45 20.80 9.76 12.87
N PHE A 46 20.04 10.77 12.45
CA PHE A 46 18.57 10.72 12.48
C PHE A 46 17.98 9.92 11.31
N GLU A 47 18.73 9.75 10.24
CA GLU A 47 18.30 8.99 9.06
C GLU A 47 18.66 7.50 9.12
N GLY A 48 19.38 7.09 10.18
CA GLY A 48 19.75 5.71 10.42
C GLY A 48 21.04 5.32 9.67
N GLY A 49 22.18 5.63 10.28
CA GLY A 49 23.50 5.23 9.80
C GLY A 49 23.93 3.87 10.35
N THR A 50 25.07 3.82 11.04
CA THR A 50 25.62 2.59 11.61
C THR A 50 24.92 2.21 12.91
N ALA A 51 24.65 0.92 13.10
CA ALA A 51 24.10 0.37 14.36
C ALA A 51 25.09 0.58 15.50
N VAL A 52 24.56 1.01 16.64
CA VAL A 52 25.31 1.22 17.89
C VAL A 52 24.98 0.10 18.85
N VAL A 53 25.97 -0.69 19.20
CA VAL A 53 25.82 -1.80 20.15
C VAL A 53 25.85 -1.26 21.58
N PRO A 54 24.92 -1.66 22.47
CA PRO A 54 24.97 -1.27 23.88
C PRO A 54 26.22 -1.84 24.55
N SER A 55 26.84 -1.05 25.43
CA SER A 55 27.98 -1.48 26.25
C SER A 55 27.56 -2.56 27.24
N GLU A 56 26.32 -2.48 27.72
CA GLU A 56 25.73 -3.39 28.68
C GLU A 56 24.20 -3.42 28.50
N THR A 57 23.59 -4.58 28.74
CA THR A 57 22.13 -4.72 28.81
C THR A 57 21.76 -5.49 30.07
N TYR A 58 20.80 -4.99 30.83
CA TYR A 58 20.26 -5.69 31.98
C TYR A 58 18.73 -5.59 32.04
N THR A 59 18.08 -6.53 32.70
CA THR A 59 16.63 -6.62 32.78
C THR A 59 16.21 -6.78 34.24
N ASP A 60 15.25 -6.01 34.69
CA ASP A 60 14.50 -6.25 35.92
C ASP A 60 13.19 -7.01 35.65
N SER A 61 12.26 -7.02 36.60
CA SER A 61 10.98 -7.73 36.44
C SER A 61 10.05 -7.13 35.36
N GLU A 62 10.25 -5.87 34.99
CA GLU A 62 9.32 -5.13 34.12
C GLU A 62 10.01 -4.56 32.90
N TYR A 63 11.28 -4.20 32.99
CA TYR A 63 11.99 -3.45 31.97
C TYR A 63 13.34 -4.04 31.61
N THR A 64 13.76 -3.80 30.37
CA THR A 64 15.13 -3.98 29.87
C THR A 64 15.78 -2.63 29.67
N TYR A 65 17.02 -2.51 30.11
CA TYR A 65 17.83 -1.29 30.06
C TYR A 65 19.05 -1.53 29.16
N TYR A 66 19.21 -0.69 28.18
CA TYR A 66 20.31 -0.72 27.20
C TYR A 66 21.25 0.44 27.51
N ARG A 67 22.46 0.16 27.97
CA ARG A 67 23.47 1.15 28.37
C ARG A 67 24.46 1.41 27.25
N TYR A 68 24.68 2.67 26.93
CA TYR A 68 25.59 3.13 25.90
C TYR A 68 26.56 4.14 26.49
N ALA A 69 27.85 3.80 26.59
CA ALA A 69 28.89 4.66 27.11
C ALA A 69 29.57 5.46 26.00
N GLY A 70 29.93 6.73 26.30
CA GLY A 70 30.78 7.54 25.45
C GLY A 70 30.17 7.97 24.10
N LEU A 71 28.84 7.98 23.99
CA LEU A 71 28.18 8.46 22.78
C LEU A 71 28.10 9.97 22.75
N GLU A 72 28.33 10.60 21.61
CA GLU A 72 28.06 12.01 21.32
C GLU A 72 27.50 12.14 19.90
N GLY A 73 26.46 12.97 19.72
CA GLY A 73 25.87 13.27 18.44
C GLY A 73 24.39 12.93 18.35
N ALA A 74 23.89 12.84 17.13
CA ALA A 74 22.52 12.52 16.81
C ALA A 74 22.34 11.01 16.62
N TYR A 75 21.24 10.47 17.13
CA TYR A 75 20.92 9.06 17.05
C TYR A 75 19.43 8.87 16.75
N ARG A 76 19.11 7.78 16.05
CA ARG A 76 17.77 7.27 15.84
C ARG A 76 17.58 5.99 16.66
N CYS A 77 16.62 6.00 17.56
CA CYS A 77 16.21 4.84 18.34
C CYS A 77 14.93 4.26 17.76
N GLN A 78 14.87 2.95 17.61
CA GLN A 78 13.65 2.23 17.30
C GLN A 78 13.37 1.21 18.41
N ALA A 79 12.11 1.16 18.89
CA ALA A 79 11.68 0.18 19.88
C ALA A 79 10.47 -0.59 19.34
N ALA A 80 10.55 -1.93 19.33
CA ALA A 80 9.56 -2.82 18.76
C ALA A 80 9.41 -4.10 19.59
N GLY A 81 8.19 -4.60 19.70
CA GLY A 81 7.92 -5.85 20.40
C GLY A 81 6.53 -6.37 20.14
N LEU A 82 6.31 -7.65 20.39
CA LEU A 82 5.02 -8.28 20.21
C LEU A 82 3.95 -7.65 21.12
N GLY A 83 2.83 -7.24 20.54
CA GLY A 83 1.73 -6.55 21.24
C GLY A 83 1.95 -5.06 21.47
N TYR A 84 2.98 -4.47 20.85
CA TYR A 84 3.26 -3.04 20.91
C TYR A 84 3.28 -2.42 19.52
N TYR A 85 2.87 -1.15 19.43
CA TYR A 85 3.14 -0.34 18.24
C TYR A 85 4.63 0.01 18.22
N THR A 86 5.31 -0.29 17.12
CA THR A 86 6.71 0.13 16.97
C THR A 86 6.82 1.65 16.99
N ILE A 87 7.82 2.17 17.72
CA ILE A 87 8.12 3.61 17.76
C ILE A 87 9.51 3.91 17.25
N THR A 88 9.69 5.10 16.71
CA THR A 88 10.98 5.69 16.40
C THR A 88 11.14 7.00 17.18
N LYS A 89 12.32 7.22 17.77
CA LYS A 89 12.64 8.40 18.55
C LYS A 89 14.01 8.92 18.18
N ASN A 90 14.10 10.19 17.85
CA ASN A 90 15.38 10.87 17.65
C ASN A 90 15.96 11.31 18.99
N ILE A 91 17.23 11.03 19.22
CA ILE A 91 17.94 11.30 20.46
C ILE A 91 19.22 12.08 20.12
N VAL A 92 19.46 13.16 20.83
CA VAL A 92 20.75 13.89 20.79
C VAL A 92 21.46 13.63 22.09
N VAL A 93 22.68 13.09 22.01
CA VAL A 93 23.54 12.85 23.17
C VAL A 93 24.67 13.88 23.16
N THR A 94 24.84 14.59 24.24
CA THR A 94 25.88 15.61 24.43
C THR A 94 26.99 15.11 25.35
N ALA A 95 28.12 15.80 25.37
CA ALA A 95 29.20 15.52 26.32
C ALA A 95 28.72 15.56 27.79
N GLN A 96 27.69 16.34 28.09
CA GLN A 96 27.10 16.43 29.44
C GLN A 96 26.36 15.15 29.82
N ASP A 97 25.71 14.48 28.86
CA ASP A 97 25.00 13.21 29.08
C ASP A 97 25.97 12.08 29.47
N ASN A 98 27.25 12.23 29.18
CA ASN A 98 28.31 11.32 29.57
C ASN A 98 28.91 11.59 30.95
N GLN A 99 28.40 12.56 31.70
CA GLN A 99 28.87 12.86 33.07
C GLN A 99 28.05 12.12 34.16
N ALA A 100 26.84 11.69 33.80
CA ALA A 100 25.93 10.96 34.67
C ALA A 100 25.12 9.96 33.83
N GLU A 101 24.28 9.14 34.46
CA GLU A 101 23.31 8.33 33.75
C GLU A 101 22.19 9.21 33.18
N THR A 102 22.02 9.17 31.86
CA THR A 102 20.94 9.86 31.16
C THR A 102 19.92 8.84 30.69
N LEU A 103 18.84 8.69 31.45
CA LEU A 103 17.76 7.74 31.18
C LEU A 103 16.77 8.31 30.19
N VAL A 104 16.54 7.58 29.10
CA VAL A 104 15.50 7.87 28.09
C VAL A 104 14.52 6.71 28.04
N ASP A 105 13.28 6.98 28.39
CA ASP A 105 12.19 6.00 28.26
C ASP A 105 11.74 5.92 26.79
N VAL A 106 11.84 4.73 26.22
CA VAL A 106 11.45 4.42 24.84
C VAL A 106 10.34 3.37 24.81
N THR A 107 9.50 3.34 25.85
CA THR A 107 8.35 2.44 25.95
C THR A 107 7.35 2.72 24.82
N PRO A 108 7.11 1.75 23.93
CA PRO A 108 6.06 1.89 22.92
C PRO A 108 4.67 1.71 23.50
N ALA A 109 3.67 2.27 22.85
CA ALA A 109 2.28 2.08 23.24
C ALA A 109 1.88 0.61 23.04
N LYS A 110 1.24 0.01 24.03
CA LYS A 110 0.61 -1.31 23.89
C LYS A 110 -0.56 -1.22 22.90
N MET A 111 -0.71 -2.26 22.10
CA MET A 111 -1.95 -2.46 21.37
C MET A 111 -3.08 -2.71 22.37
N ALA A 112 -4.24 -2.12 22.12
CA ALA A 112 -5.38 -2.18 23.04
C ALA A 112 -6.52 -2.97 22.42
N GLY A 113 -7.33 -3.60 23.28
CA GLY A 113 -8.50 -4.37 22.89
C GLY A 113 -8.48 -5.78 23.45
N LYS A 114 -9.59 -6.49 23.32
CA LYS A 114 -9.67 -7.90 23.74
C LYS A 114 -8.67 -8.75 22.96
N GLY A 115 -7.97 -9.65 23.63
CA GLY A 115 -6.89 -10.45 23.06
C GLY A 115 -5.49 -9.85 23.19
N TRP A 116 -5.35 -8.60 23.65
CA TRP A 116 -4.07 -7.96 23.98
C TRP A 116 -3.79 -7.95 25.50
N GLU A 117 -4.47 -8.77 26.25
CA GLU A 117 -4.13 -9.00 27.65
C GLU A 117 -2.75 -9.67 27.75
N ALA A 118 -1.99 -9.38 28.80
CA ALA A 118 -0.61 -9.87 28.94
C ALA A 118 -0.49 -11.39 28.77
N GLN A 119 -1.46 -12.14 29.31
CA GLN A 119 -1.51 -13.60 29.19
C GLN A 119 -1.73 -14.08 27.74
N ASP A 120 -2.57 -13.39 26.96
CA ASP A 120 -2.87 -13.76 25.57
C ASP A 120 -1.68 -13.44 24.66
N VAL A 121 -1.03 -12.30 24.87
CA VAL A 121 0.19 -11.90 24.17
C VAL A 121 1.32 -12.90 24.48
N GLN A 122 1.48 -13.33 25.74
CA GLN A 122 2.49 -14.31 26.10
C GLN A 122 2.21 -15.67 25.45
N LEU A 123 0.97 -16.14 25.50
CA LEU A 123 0.57 -17.39 24.88
C LEU A 123 0.80 -17.37 23.36
N PHE A 124 0.46 -16.26 22.70
CA PHE A 124 0.71 -16.06 21.28
C PHE A 124 2.21 -16.08 20.97
N ALA A 125 3.03 -15.36 21.76
CA ALA A 125 4.48 -15.35 21.60
C ALA A 125 5.10 -16.74 21.78
N ASP A 126 4.67 -17.49 22.80
CA ASP A 126 5.17 -18.85 23.06
C ASP A 126 4.78 -19.80 21.92
N THR A 127 3.61 -19.62 21.34
CA THR A 127 3.16 -20.38 20.18
C THR A 127 4.01 -20.12 18.95
N LEU A 128 4.32 -18.84 18.67
CA LEU A 128 5.20 -18.48 17.57
C LEU A 128 6.60 -19.12 17.73
N ARG A 129 7.12 -19.19 18.96
CA ARG A 129 8.44 -19.75 19.27
C ARG A 129 8.49 -21.29 19.24
N THR A 130 7.36 -21.97 19.43
CA THR A 130 7.31 -23.44 19.50
C THR A 130 7.22 -24.17 18.16
N GLY A 131 7.41 -23.47 17.05
CA GLY A 131 7.69 -24.09 15.75
C GLY A 131 6.50 -24.31 14.82
N ALA A 132 5.26 -23.94 15.22
CA ALA A 132 4.13 -23.96 14.28
C ALA A 132 4.28 -22.90 13.17
N PHE A 133 5.03 -21.83 13.47
CA PHE A 133 5.34 -20.69 12.59
C PHE A 133 6.83 -20.34 12.67
N SER A 134 7.70 -21.30 12.37
CA SER A 134 9.14 -21.10 12.43
C SER A 134 9.61 -19.98 11.50
N ASP A 135 10.57 -19.16 11.97
CA ASP A 135 11.36 -18.20 11.20
C ASP A 135 12.62 -18.83 10.59
N ASP A 136 12.79 -20.14 10.72
CA ASP A 136 13.93 -20.82 10.16
C ASP A 136 13.90 -20.76 8.63
N ILE A 137 14.80 -19.94 8.05
CA ILE A 137 14.92 -19.73 6.60
C ILE A 137 15.25 -21.01 5.83
N SER A 138 15.77 -22.06 6.52
CA SER A 138 16.07 -23.35 5.89
C SER A 138 14.83 -24.09 5.39
N GLN A 139 13.64 -23.75 5.89
CA GLN A 139 12.38 -24.34 5.42
C GLN A 139 11.99 -23.87 4.00
N TRP A 140 12.62 -22.81 3.49
CA TRP A 140 12.43 -22.31 2.11
C TRP A 140 13.71 -22.43 1.26
N PRO A 141 14.16 -23.65 0.94
CA PRO A 141 15.43 -23.87 0.24
C PRO A 141 15.45 -23.23 -1.15
N ASN A 142 14.30 -23.03 -1.77
CA ASN A 142 14.17 -22.41 -3.09
C ASN A 142 14.19 -20.87 -3.07
N TYR A 143 14.27 -20.26 -1.88
CA TYR A 143 14.20 -18.80 -1.69
C TYR A 143 15.42 -18.26 -0.93
N GLN A 144 16.55 -18.96 -0.96
CA GLN A 144 17.76 -18.52 -0.24
C GLN A 144 18.31 -17.18 -0.76
N ASP A 145 18.06 -16.85 -2.01
CA ASP A 145 18.37 -15.57 -2.64
C ASP A 145 17.52 -14.41 -2.11
N VAL A 146 16.30 -14.65 -1.60
CA VAL A 146 15.49 -13.64 -0.91
C VAL A 146 16.19 -13.10 0.34
N PHE A 147 16.99 -13.95 1.00
CA PHE A 147 17.65 -13.61 2.25
C PHE A 147 18.99 -12.86 2.06
N THR A 148 19.14 -12.15 0.96
CA THR A 148 20.30 -11.31 0.62
C THR A 148 20.01 -9.81 0.70
N THR A 149 18.78 -9.43 0.96
CA THR A 149 18.37 -8.02 1.09
C THR A 149 18.96 -7.35 2.33
N PRO A 150 18.93 -6.02 2.45
CA PRO A 150 19.64 -5.30 3.52
C PRO A 150 19.31 -5.76 4.93
N TRP A 151 18.07 -6.14 5.21
CA TRP A 151 17.71 -6.63 6.54
C TRP A 151 18.47 -7.90 6.94
N PHE A 152 18.68 -8.83 6.00
CA PHE A 152 19.36 -10.10 6.27
C PHE A 152 20.88 -9.98 6.31
N THR A 153 21.44 -8.95 5.69
CA THR A 153 22.89 -8.74 5.58
C THR A 153 23.47 -7.83 6.66
N GLN A 154 22.63 -7.27 7.54
CA GLN A 154 23.06 -6.42 8.65
C GLN A 154 23.97 -7.17 9.62
N GLU A 155 25.08 -6.53 10.01
CA GLU A 155 25.92 -7.03 11.09
C GLU A 155 25.22 -6.81 12.45
N HIS A 156 25.35 -7.76 13.36
CA HIS A 156 24.97 -7.68 14.78
C HIS A 156 23.48 -7.63 15.11
N GLY A 157 22.81 -8.76 14.99
CA GLY A 157 21.48 -8.99 15.59
C GLY A 157 20.43 -8.02 15.06
N ALA A 158 20.09 -8.19 13.83
CA ALA A 158 19.19 -7.32 13.09
C ALA A 158 17.76 -7.35 13.64
N HIS A 159 17.49 -6.51 14.60
CA HIS A 159 16.13 -6.12 14.97
C HIS A 159 15.75 -4.79 14.33
N GLN A 160 16.51 -4.37 13.34
CA GLN A 160 16.41 -3.06 12.73
C GLN A 160 15.85 -3.16 11.33
N ILE A 161 14.75 -2.45 11.11
CA ILE A 161 14.13 -2.34 9.79
C ILE A 161 15.10 -1.59 8.85
N THR A 162 15.22 -2.06 7.61
CA THR A 162 16.02 -1.44 6.55
C THR A 162 15.76 0.06 6.46
N THR A 163 16.81 0.87 6.59
CA THR A 163 16.72 2.33 6.50
C THR A 163 16.57 2.79 5.05
N GLN A 164 16.23 4.07 4.84
CA GLN A 164 16.14 4.63 3.50
C GLN A 164 17.50 4.55 2.77
N SER A 165 18.59 4.93 3.44
CA SER A 165 19.94 4.85 2.87
C SER A 165 20.34 3.44 2.48
N GLN A 166 20.08 2.44 3.36
CA GLN A 166 20.38 1.03 3.05
C GLN A 166 19.59 0.52 1.83
N LEU A 167 18.34 0.95 1.70
CA LEU A 167 17.49 0.61 0.56
C LEU A 167 18.07 1.21 -0.74
N GLU A 168 18.43 2.50 -0.71
CA GLU A 168 19.00 3.20 -1.88
C GLU A 168 20.35 2.62 -2.29
N ASP A 169 21.25 2.36 -1.32
CA ASP A 169 22.54 1.73 -1.57
C ASP A 169 22.38 0.32 -2.19
N TYR A 170 21.39 -0.43 -1.71
CA TYR A 170 21.09 -1.77 -2.26
C TYR A 170 20.59 -1.69 -3.70
N LEU A 171 19.63 -0.81 -3.99
CA LEU A 171 19.12 -0.59 -5.35
C LEU A 171 20.25 -0.19 -6.31
N LYS A 172 21.11 0.73 -5.87
CA LYS A 172 22.25 1.15 -6.67
C LYS A 172 23.23 0.00 -6.93
N SER A 173 23.46 -0.86 -5.93
CA SER A 173 24.35 -2.01 -6.10
C SER A 173 23.83 -3.03 -7.12
N LEU A 174 22.49 -3.15 -7.29
CA LEU A 174 21.89 -3.97 -8.33
C LEU A 174 22.01 -3.28 -9.71
N ASP A 175 21.69 -1.99 -9.81
CA ASP A 175 21.78 -1.19 -11.04
C ASP A 175 23.22 -1.18 -11.63
N ASP A 176 24.24 -1.15 -10.76
CA ASP A 176 25.64 -1.21 -11.18
C ASP A 176 26.03 -2.56 -11.84
N THR A 177 25.19 -3.60 -11.75
CA THR A 177 25.49 -4.98 -12.19
C THR A 177 24.55 -5.52 -13.26
N ASP A 178 23.41 -4.90 -13.53
CA ASP A 178 22.40 -5.40 -14.48
C ASP A 178 22.03 -4.36 -15.55
N ASP A 179 22.16 -4.74 -16.83
CA ASP A 179 21.79 -3.93 -17.98
C ASP A 179 20.25 -3.83 -18.19
N ASP A 180 19.44 -4.66 -17.54
CA ASP A 180 17.97 -4.70 -17.64
C ASP A 180 17.27 -3.94 -16.50
N LEU A 181 18.02 -3.42 -15.53
CA LEU A 181 17.52 -2.66 -14.40
C LEU A 181 17.86 -1.18 -14.57
N TYR A 182 16.89 -0.32 -14.35
CA TYR A 182 17.03 1.15 -14.42
C TYR A 182 16.39 1.78 -13.20
N LEU A 183 17.08 2.74 -12.59
CA LEU A 183 16.56 3.47 -11.42
C LEU A 183 15.95 4.80 -11.84
N TYR A 184 14.75 5.07 -11.33
CA TYR A 184 14.03 6.34 -11.48
C TYR A 184 13.55 6.85 -10.14
N SER A 185 13.25 8.14 -10.08
CA SER A 185 12.48 8.73 -9.01
C SER A 185 11.00 8.74 -9.38
N ALA A 186 10.14 8.11 -8.58
CA ALA A 186 8.69 8.24 -8.72
C ALA A 186 8.18 9.61 -8.24
N GLY A 187 8.95 10.30 -7.40
CA GLY A 187 8.65 11.62 -6.84
C GLY A 187 9.46 11.92 -5.60
N ILE A 188 9.12 13.02 -4.93
CA ILE A 188 9.80 13.50 -3.72
C ILE A 188 8.78 13.64 -2.60
N THR A 189 9.10 13.12 -1.41
CA THR A 189 8.23 13.22 -0.23
C THR A 189 8.02 14.66 0.26
N GLY A 190 6.90 14.88 0.94
CA GLY A 190 6.49 16.22 1.36
C GLY A 190 7.27 16.76 2.54
N THR A 191 7.64 15.91 3.52
CA THR A 191 8.19 16.37 4.81
C THR A 191 9.72 16.46 4.80
N TYR A 192 10.40 15.34 4.53
CA TYR A 192 11.87 15.28 4.60
C TYR A 192 12.54 15.41 3.23
N ARG A 193 11.75 15.50 2.16
CA ARG A 193 12.26 15.62 0.78
C ARG A 193 13.07 14.41 0.34
N HIS A 194 12.77 13.23 0.88
CA HIS A 194 13.33 11.97 0.39
C HIS A 194 12.88 11.70 -1.04
N ASP A 195 13.76 11.08 -1.79
CA ASP A 195 13.39 10.46 -3.05
C ASP A 195 12.47 9.26 -2.82
N ILE A 196 11.55 9.01 -3.75
CA ILE A 196 10.74 7.79 -3.80
C ILE A 196 11.33 6.91 -4.90
N PRO A 197 12.27 6.03 -4.56
CA PRO A 197 13.00 5.27 -5.56
C PRO A 197 12.11 4.23 -6.24
N MET A 198 12.30 4.06 -7.54
CA MET A 198 11.64 3.06 -8.35
C MET A 198 12.66 2.32 -9.21
N ALA A 199 12.62 0.99 -9.14
CA ALA A 199 13.35 0.11 -10.05
C ALA A 199 12.44 -0.24 -11.24
N VAL A 200 12.95 -0.11 -12.45
CA VAL A 200 12.29 -0.53 -13.68
C VAL A 200 13.12 -1.66 -14.30
N LEU A 201 12.51 -2.84 -14.40
CA LEU A 201 13.14 -4.03 -14.95
C LEU A 201 12.46 -4.38 -16.28
N THR A 202 13.25 -4.38 -17.36
CA THR A 202 12.74 -4.57 -18.73
C THR A 202 13.86 -4.91 -19.69
N LYS A 203 13.54 -5.67 -20.75
CA LYS A 203 14.44 -5.88 -21.92
C LYS A 203 14.41 -4.71 -22.91
N THR A 204 13.67 -3.66 -22.62
CA THR A 204 13.66 -2.44 -23.44
C THR A 204 14.80 -1.53 -23.00
N ASP A 205 15.63 -1.11 -23.93
CA ASP A 205 16.69 -0.15 -23.66
C ASP A 205 16.06 1.21 -23.25
N LEU A 206 16.30 1.61 -22.01
CA LEU A 206 15.84 2.88 -21.41
C LEU A 206 16.97 3.91 -21.24
N SER A 207 18.18 3.64 -21.75
CA SER A 207 19.34 4.53 -21.60
C SER A 207 19.10 5.95 -22.15
N GLY A 208 18.15 6.11 -23.09
CA GLY A 208 17.73 7.37 -23.65
C GLY A 208 16.52 8.02 -22.98
N ALA A 209 15.89 7.37 -22.01
CA ALA A 209 14.68 7.85 -21.32
C ALA A 209 15.05 8.51 -19.99
N ALA A 210 15.18 9.84 -19.98
CA ALA A 210 15.61 10.59 -18.80
C ALA A 210 14.46 10.99 -17.86
N THR A 211 13.22 10.93 -18.34
CA THR A 211 12.01 11.32 -17.59
C THR A 211 11.05 10.15 -17.40
N LEU A 212 10.13 10.26 -16.43
CA LEU A 212 9.07 9.27 -16.23
C LEU A 212 8.16 9.14 -17.47
N GLU A 213 7.89 10.23 -18.16
CA GLU A 213 7.10 10.25 -19.38
C GLU A 213 7.78 9.49 -20.52
N GLU A 214 9.08 9.71 -20.72
CA GLU A 214 9.87 9.01 -21.74
C GLU A 214 9.97 7.52 -21.43
N MET A 215 10.25 7.17 -20.18
CA MET A 215 10.28 5.79 -19.71
C MET A 215 8.91 5.11 -19.91
N ALA A 216 7.82 5.74 -19.46
CA ALA A 216 6.48 5.19 -19.61
C ALA A 216 6.09 5.03 -21.10
N GLN A 217 6.53 5.94 -21.97
CA GLN A 217 6.33 5.81 -23.43
C GLN A 217 7.13 4.64 -24.03
N ALA A 218 8.36 4.44 -23.60
CA ALA A 218 9.21 3.34 -24.06
C ALA A 218 8.66 1.96 -23.62
N LEU A 219 8.02 1.90 -22.44
CA LEU A 219 7.39 0.68 -21.93
C LEU A 219 6.08 0.29 -22.66
N LYS A 220 5.53 1.16 -23.53
CA LYS A 220 4.40 0.80 -24.42
C LYS A 220 4.90 -0.03 -25.61
N ASN A 221 5.57 -1.12 -25.31
CA ASN A 221 6.29 -1.98 -26.25
C ASN A 221 5.53 -3.25 -26.67
N GLY A 222 4.24 -3.35 -26.33
CA GLY A 222 3.40 -4.52 -26.61
C GLY A 222 3.50 -5.63 -25.56
N LYS A 223 4.14 -5.35 -24.43
CA LYS A 223 4.20 -6.24 -23.25
C LYS A 223 3.35 -5.65 -22.13
N PRO A 224 2.72 -6.47 -21.26
CA PRO A 224 2.05 -5.97 -20.07
C PRO A 224 3.07 -5.31 -19.13
N THR A 225 2.67 -4.21 -18.50
CA THR A 225 3.43 -3.54 -17.45
C THR A 225 2.83 -3.88 -16.09
N VAL A 226 3.68 -4.33 -15.17
CA VAL A 226 3.34 -4.56 -13.77
C VAL A 226 3.88 -3.41 -12.93
N LEU A 227 3.04 -2.83 -12.08
CA LEU A 227 3.46 -1.89 -11.06
C LEU A 227 3.37 -2.57 -9.68
N TYR A 228 4.51 -2.81 -9.05
CA TYR A 228 4.55 -3.29 -7.67
C TYR A 228 4.91 -2.13 -6.74
N ARG A 229 3.97 -1.79 -5.88
CA ARG A 229 4.13 -0.75 -4.87
C ARG A 229 4.12 -1.39 -3.49
N ALA A 230 5.06 -1.05 -2.63
CA ALA A 230 5.18 -1.61 -1.29
C ALA A 230 5.39 -0.53 -0.23
N GLN A 231 5.17 -0.88 1.02
CA GLN A 231 5.35 -0.02 2.19
C GLN A 231 4.66 1.34 2.04
N VAL A 232 3.37 1.32 1.66
CA VAL A 232 2.50 2.51 1.62
C VAL A 232 2.30 3.07 3.02
N HIS A 233 2.25 2.21 4.04
CA HIS A 233 2.32 2.61 5.43
C HIS A 233 3.71 2.30 5.99
N GLY A 234 4.34 3.28 6.62
CA GLY A 234 5.70 3.14 7.13
C GLY A 234 5.88 2.04 8.17
N ILE A 235 4.80 1.67 8.86
CA ILE A 235 4.77 0.60 9.89
C ILE A 235 4.67 -0.82 9.32
N GLU A 236 4.70 -0.97 7.99
CA GLU A 236 4.49 -2.23 7.26
C GLU A 236 5.75 -2.63 6.46
N PRO A 237 6.90 -2.86 7.13
CA PRO A 237 8.20 -2.92 6.45
C PRO A 237 8.46 -4.21 5.68
N ALA A 238 7.78 -5.33 6.00
CA ALA A 238 8.05 -6.61 5.33
C ALA A 238 7.68 -6.58 3.85
N SER A 239 6.67 -5.81 3.47
CA SER A 239 6.30 -5.63 2.07
C SER A 239 7.40 -4.90 1.27
N GLY A 240 8.04 -3.89 1.89
CA GLY A 240 9.17 -3.17 1.29
C GLY A 240 10.39 -4.07 1.09
N GLU A 241 10.75 -4.85 2.10
CA GLU A 241 11.86 -5.81 2.02
C GLU A 241 11.59 -6.90 0.99
N ALA A 242 10.35 -7.39 0.90
CA ALA A 242 9.93 -8.35 -0.13
C ALA A 242 10.04 -7.76 -1.55
N ALA A 243 9.71 -6.48 -1.71
CA ALA A 243 9.87 -5.81 -3.00
C ALA A 243 11.34 -5.72 -3.43
N LEU A 244 12.27 -5.45 -2.49
CA LEU A 244 13.72 -5.51 -2.76
C LEU A 244 14.16 -6.92 -3.18
N ALA A 245 13.64 -7.96 -2.52
CA ALA A 245 13.92 -9.34 -2.91
C ALA A 245 13.39 -9.65 -4.33
N VAL A 246 12.18 -9.21 -4.67
CA VAL A 246 11.61 -9.40 -6.02
C VAL A 246 12.45 -8.69 -7.09
N ILE A 247 12.99 -7.49 -6.82
CA ILE A 247 13.93 -6.80 -7.72
C ILE A 247 15.14 -7.69 -7.98
N SER A 248 15.82 -8.16 -6.93
CA SER A 248 16.99 -9.03 -7.06
C SER A 248 16.69 -10.35 -7.79
N MET A 249 15.50 -10.91 -7.60
CA MET A 249 15.09 -12.14 -8.28
C MET A 249 14.79 -11.91 -9.77
N LEU A 250 14.26 -10.76 -10.15
CA LEU A 250 14.05 -10.35 -11.54
C LEU A 250 15.37 -10.01 -12.24
N ASP A 251 16.32 -9.46 -11.50
CA ASP A 251 17.70 -9.25 -11.94
C ASP A 251 18.46 -10.58 -12.18
N SER A 252 18.05 -11.67 -11.53
CA SER A 252 18.72 -12.96 -11.56
C SER A 252 17.85 -14.09 -12.17
N ARG A 253 17.30 -14.95 -11.32
CA ARG A 253 16.63 -16.19 -11.73
C ARG A 253 15.31 -16.00 -12.47
N TRP A 254 14.65 -14.84 -12.33
CA TRP A 254 13.42 -14.49 -13.06
C TRP A 254 13.66 -13.54 -14.22
N ASN A 255 14.91 -13.28 -14.60
CA ASN A 255 15.25 -12.33 -15.67
C ASN A 255 14.55 -12.69 -17.00
N SER A 256 14.34 -13.98 -17.29
CA SER A 256 13.58 -14.41 -18.48
C SER A 256 12.10 -13.97 -18.49
N PHE A 257 11.52 -13.55 -17.36
CA PHE A 257 10.16 -13.00 -17.33
C PHE A 257 10.07 -11.67 -18.06
N LEU A 258 11.17 -10.92 -18.08
CA LEU A 258 11.27 -9.62 -18.75
C LEU A 258 11.16 -9.70 -20.28
N GLU A 259 11.28 -10.90 -20.85
CA GLU A 259 10.95 -11.12 -22.26
C GLU A 259 9.45 -10.92 -22.54
N ASN A 260 8.58 -11.16 -21.56
CA ASN A 260 7.14 -11.15 -21.69
C ASN A 260 6.42 -10.04 -20.92
N MET A 261 7.13 -9.26 -20.10
CA MET A 261 6.55 -8.16 -19.32
C MET A 261 7.58 -7.08 -18.98
N ASN A 262 7.09 -5.91 -18.60
CA ASN A 262 7.87 -4.87 -17.92
C ASN A 262 7.45 -4.84 -16.45
N VAL A 263 8.38 -4.63 -15.52
CA VAL A 263 8.08 -4.57 -14.08
C VAL A 263 8.65 -3.29 -13.48
N CYS A 264 7.78 -2.43 -12.95
CA CYS A 264 8.15 -1.22 -12.21
C CYS A 264 7.90 -1.48 -10.73
N ILE A 265 8.89 -1.33 -9.87
CA ILE A 265 8.80 -1.62 -8.45
C ILE A 265 9.17 -0.38 -7.63
N VAL A 266 8.24 0.06 -6.78
CA VAL A 266 8.47 1.10 -5.76
C VAL A 266 8.53 0.39 -4.41
N PRO A 267 9.74 0.07 -3.91
CA PRO A 267 9.88 -0.77 -2.70
C PRO A 267 9.46 -0.04 -1.42
N ARG A 268 9.43 1.28 -1.44
CA ARG A 268 9.00 2.12 -0.32
C ARG A 268 8.24 3.32 -0.83
N ALA A 269 6.91 3.23 -0.80
CA ALA A 269 6.02 4.25 -1.35
C ALA A 269 5.98 5.53 -0.51
N THR A 270 6.26 5.45 0.80
CA THR A 270 6.22 6.56 1.74
C THR A 270 7.47 6.60 2.63
N PRO A 271 8.63 7.03 2.09
CA PRO A 271 9.89 7.10 2.84
C PRO A 271 9.79 7.85 4.17
N ASP A 272 9.10 9.00 4.21
CA ASP A 272 8.93 9.81 5.43
C ASP A 272 8.17 9.04 6.53
N SER A 273 7.12 8.30 6.15
CA SER A 273 6.37 7.45 7.08
C SER A 273 7.22 6.29 7.59
N ALA A 274 8.00 5.66 6.70
CA ALA A 274 8.89 4.57 7.07
C ALA A 274 9.99 5.04 8.02
N GLN A 275 10.57 6.21 7.79
CA GLN A 275 11.56 6.81 8.68
C GLN A 275 10.99 7.08 10.07
N ASN A 276 9.76 7.58 10.16
CA ASN A 276 9.10 7.86 11.44
C ASN A 276 8.38 6.65 12.04
N PHE A 277 8.32 5.54 11.31
CA PHE A 277 7.57 4.34 11.63
C PHE A 277 6.11 4.64 11.97
N THR A 278 5.43 5.36 11.09
CA THR A 278 4.02 5.76 11.25
C THR A 278 3.17 5.20 10.11
N ARG A 279 1.86 5.09 10.36
CA ARG A 279 0.89 4.77 9.32
C ARG A 279 0.63 5.96 8.38
N TYR A 280 0.74 7.17 8.91
CA TYR A 280 0.32 8.41 8.26
C TYR A 280 1.48 9.17 7.65
N VAL A 281 1.20 9.96 6.61
CA VAL A 281 2.14 10.90 5.99
C VAL A 281 1.82 12.35 6.37
N GLY A 282 2.81 13.22 6.34
CA GLY A 282 2.67 14.65 6.62
C GLY A 282 1.93 14.93 7.93
N SER A 283 0.86 15.72 7.85
CA SER A 283 0.04 16.12 8.99
C SER A 283 -1.08 15.10 9.31
N ALA A 284 -0.73 13.82 9.45
CA ALA A 284 -1.64 12.73 9.80
C ALA A 284 -2.66 12.38 8.69
N ILE A 285 -2.25 12.42 7.44
CA ILE A 285 -3.06 11.94 6.32
C ILE A 285 -2.80 10.45 6.10
N GLU A 286 -3.86 9.66 5.99
CA GLU A 286 -3.83 8.26 5.61
C GLU A 286 -3.55 8.14 4.09
N PRO A 287 -2.36 7.68 3.64
CA PRO A 287 -1.99 7.71 2.23
C PRO A 287 -2.86 6.79 1.37
N ASN A 288 -3.31 5.65 1.92
CA ASN A 288 -4.19 4.73 1.18
C ASN A 288 -5.65 5.21 1.12
N GLN A 289 -5.95 6.40 1.67
CA GLN A 289 -7.24 7.07 1.64
C GLN A 289 -7.13 8.51 1.10
N ASP A 290 -6.18 8.74 0.18
CA ASP A 290 -5.91 10.07 -0.37
C ASP A 290 -5.93 10.13 -1.92
N CYS A 291 -6.23 8.99 -2.59
CA CYS A 291 -6.09 8.86 -4.03
C CYS A 291 -6.98 9.81 -4.86
N LEU A 292 -8.16 10.20 -4.36
CA LEU A 292 -9.01 11.21 -5.00
C LEU A 292 -8.70 12.63 -4.53
N ARG A 293 -8.12 12.78 -3.33
CA ARG A 293 -7.89 14.08 -2.72
C ARG A 293 -6.55 14.69 -3.08
N LEU A 294 -5.53 13.86 -3.29
CA LEU A 294 -4.16 14.24 -3.65
C LEU A 294 -3.57 15.32 -2.72
N LYS A 295 -3.74 15.14 -1.40
CA LYS A 295 -3.28 16.10 -0.39
C LYS A 295 -1.80 15.93 -0.03
N THR A 296 -1.22 14.78 -0.38
CA THR A 296 0.17 14.44 -0.06
C THR A 296 0.99 14.28 -1.32
N ASP A 297 2.25 14.68 -1.27
CA ASP A 297 3.17 14.60 -2.41
C ASP A 297 3.43 13.13 -2.80
N GLU A 298 3.48 12.22 -1.81
CA GLU A 298 3.67 10.78 -1.99
C GLU A 298 2.52 10.16 -2.81
N VAL A 299 1.27 10.48 -2.44
CA VAL A 299 0.10 9.95 -3.17
C VAL A 299 -0.02 10.58 -4.55
N LEU A 300 0.27 11.88 -4.68
CA LEU A 300 0.32 12.55 -5.98
C LEU A 300 1.36 11.89 -6.91
N ALA A 301 2.55 11.54 -6.38
CA ALA A 301 3.57 10.82 -7.14
C ALA A 301 3.07 9.47 -7.64
N HIS A 302 2.40 8.68 -6.79
CA HIS A 302 1.84 7.38 -7.16
C HIS A 302 0.72 7.47 -8.19
N ILE A 303 -0.17 8.44 -8.06
CA ILE A 303 -1.25 8.65 -9.02
C ILE A 303 -0.68 9.11 -10.36
N ASN A 304 0.32 9.99 -10.36
CA ASN A 304 1.02 10.38 -11.57
C ASN A 304 1.70 9.19 -12.26
N LEU A 305 2.40 8.34 -11.50
CA LEU A 305 3.02 7.12 -12.01
C LEU A 305 1.98 6.16 -12.61
N SER A 306 0.88 5.89 -11.88
CA SER A 306 -0.21 5.04 -12.37
C SER A 306 -0.85 5.57 -13.66
N ARG A 307 -0.98 6.88 -13.79
CA ARG A 307 -1.52 7.56 -14.97
C ARG A 307 -0.56 7.48 -16.17
N LEU A 308 0.73 7.62 -15.95
CA LEU A 308 1.74 7.55 -17.01
C LEU A 308 1.92 6.13 -17.54
N LEU A 309 2.06 5.17 -16.63
CA LEU A 309 2.27 3.76 -16.97
C LEU A 309 1.01 3.10 -17.50
N LEU A 310 -0.17 3.40 -16.93
CA LEU A 310 -1.40 2.64 -17.14
C LEU A 310 -1.13 1.13 -17.02
N PRO A 311 -0.62 0.64 -15.88
CA PRO A 311 -0.18 -0.74 -15.76
C PRO A 311 -1.35 -1.71 -15.95
N GLU A 312 -1.08 -2.87 -16.56
CA GLU A 312 -2.08 -3.94 -16.67
C GLU A 312 -2.35 -4.58 -15.32
N VAL A 313 -1.31 -4.74 -14.50
CA VAL A 313 -1.40 -5.34 -13.17
C VAL A 313 -0.74 -4.43 -12.14
N VAL A 314 -1.41 -4.26 -11.00
CA VAL A 314 -0.87 -3.55 -9.83
C VAL A 314 -0.80 -4.52 -8.66
N ILE A 315 0.35 -4.58 -8.01
CA ILE A 315 0.59 -5.29 -6.76
C ILE A 315 0.80 -4.23 -5.67
N ASP A 316 0.05 -4.32 -4.59
CA ASP A 316 0.09 -3.35 -3.48
C ASP A 316 0.40 -4.08 -2.17
N GLY A 317 1.63 -3.95 -1.70
CA GLY A 317 2.15 -4.68 -0.55
C GLY A 317 1.91 -3.93 0.76
N HIS A 318 1.18 -4.59 1.65
CA HIS A 318 0.78 -4.09 2.97
C HIS A 318 0.99 -5.12 4.06
N GLU A 319 0.73 -4.74 5.31
CA GLU A 319 0.68 -5.65 6.44
C GLU A 319 -0.54 -5.33 7.33
N TYR A 320 -1.26 -6.37 7.75
CA TYR A 320 -2.36 -6.24 8.67
C TYR A 320 -1.94 -6.47 10.13
N GLN A 321 -2.81 -6.12 11.06
CA GLN A 321 -2.59 -6.27 12.50
C GLN A 321 -2.44 -7.75 12.90
N CYS A 322 -1.37 -8.10 13.58
CA CYS A 322 -0.99 -9.48 13.89
C CYS A 322 -2.03 -10.25 14.69
N HIS A 323 -2.80 -9.56 15.51
CA HIS A 323 -3.89 -10.12 16.29
C HIS A 323 -5.13 -9.27 16.09
N VAL A 324 -6.23 -9.89 15.67
CA VAL A 324 -7.53 -9.24 15.55
C VAL A 324 -8.43 -9.81 16.63
N PRO A 325 -8.76 -9.02 17.65
CA PRO A 325 -9.63 -9.46 18.74
C PRO A 325 -10.95 -10.01 18.21
N ASP A 326 -11.42 -11.11 18.78
CA ASP A 326 -12.67 -11.79 18.42
C ASP A 326 -12.73 -12.43 17.02
N SER A 327 -11.63 -12.45 16.27
CA SER A 327 -11.57 -13.08 14.96
C SER A 327 -10.69 -14.33 14.98
N THR A 328 -11.28 -15.50 14.94
CA THR A 328 -10.60 -16.76 14.60
C THR A 328 -10.31 -16.85 13.11
N VAL A 329 -10.85 -15.92 12.32
CA VAL A 329 -10.96 -16.01 10.86
C VAL A 329 -9.81 -15.31 10.13
N GLU A 330 -9.09 -14.36 10.74
CA GLU A 330 -8.05 -13.57 10.06
C GLU A 330 -6.62 -14.06 10.29
N GLY A 331 -6.45 -15.36 10.39
CA GLY A 331 -5.19 -16.01 10.75
C GLY A 331 -4.25 -16.42 9.61
N GLY A 332 -4.32 -15.81 8.43
CA GLY A 332 -3.43 -16.16 7.32
C GLY A 332 -2.03 -15.55 7.41
N ASP A 333 -1.03 -16.17 6.77
CA ASP A 333 0.27 -15.53 6.56
C ASP A 333 0.14 -14.35 5.61
N ILE A 334 -0.78 -14.46 4.64
CA ILE A 334 -1.10 -13.40 3.69
C ILE A 334 -2.60 -13.35 3.39
N LEU A 335 -3.14 -12.14 3.27
CA LEU A 335 -4.50 -11.87 2.81
C LEU A 335 -4.44 -11.22 1.44
N ILE A 336 -5.36 -11.62 0.55
CA ILE A 336 -5.42 -11.13 -0.84
C ILE A 336 -6.76 -10.44 -1.09
N GLY A 337 -6.71 -9.17 -1.49
CA GLY A 337 -7.85 -8.41 -1.98
C GLY A 337 -7.71 -8.08 -3.46
N ILE A 338 -8.80 -8.22 -4.23
CA ILE A 338 -8.81 -7.90 -5.66
C ILE A 338 -9.46 -6.53 -5.86
N GLY A 339 -8.89 -5.70 -6.74
CA GLY A 339 -9.34 -4.34 -6.98
C GLY A 339 -10.28 -4.21 -8.15
N TYR A 340 -11.47 -4.81 -8.08
CA TYR A 340 -12.53 -4.56 -9.05
C TYR A 340 -13.85 -4.17 -8.37
N THR A 341 -14.76 -3.63 -9.15
CA THR A 341 -16.11 -3.24 -8.73
C THR A 341 -17.15 -3.93 -9.60
N LEU A 342 -18.43 -3.79 -9.26
CA LEU A 342 -19.53 -4.29 -10.09
C LEU A 342 -19.60 -3.64 -11.48
N GLU A 343 -19.03 -2.46 -11.63
CA GLU A 343 -18.97 -1.73 -12.90
C GLU A 343 -17.90 -2.26 -13.87
N ASN A 344 -17.04 -3.19 -13.42
CA ASN A 344 -16.09 -3.87 -14.29
C ASN A 344 -16.72 -5.04 -15.04
N THR A 345 -16.20 -5.36 -16.23
CA THR A 345 -16.69 -6.48 -17.04
C THR A 345 -16.49 -7.82 -16.35
N GLU A 346 -17.31 -8.80 -16.69
CA GLU A 346 -17.21 -10.16 -16.14
C GLU A 346 -15.83 -10.80 -16.42
N ALA A 347 -15.32 -10.63 -17.64
CA ALA A 347 -14.01 -11.15 -18.04
C ALA A 347 -12.87 -10.56 -17.20
N PHE A 348 -12.94 -9.25 -16.89
CA PHE A 348 -11.96 -8.57 -16.06
C PHE A 348 -12.01 -9.08 -14.60
N ARG A 349 -13.21 -9.32 -14.06
CA ARG A 349 -13.35 -9.90 -12.72
C ARG A 349 -12.86 -11.35 -12.68
N ALA A 350 -13.19 -12.13 -13.69
CA ALA A 350 -12.81 -13.54 -13.77
C ALA A 350 -11.29 -13.75 -13.81
N ILE A 351 -10.53 -12.94 -14.56
CA ILE A 351 -9.07 -13.05 -14.59
C ILE A 351 -8.45 -12.70 -13.23
N GLY A 352 -8.99 -11.73 -12.51
CA GLY A 352 -8.55 -11.40 -11.15
C GLY A 352 -8.69 -12.59 -10.19
N LEU A 353 -9.84 -13.27 -10.23
CA LEU A 353 -10.08 -14.48 -9.42
C LEU A 353 -9.17 -15.65 -9.85
N GLU A 354 -8.96 -15.86 -11.14
CA GLU A 354 -8.05 -16.89 -11.66
C GLU A 354 -6.61 -16.67 -11.15
N MET A 355 -6.12 -15.43 -11.20
CA MET A 355 -4.79 -15.09 -10.68
C MET A 355 -4.71 -15.26 -9.16
N ALA A 356 -5.74 -14.86 -8.40
CA ALA A 356 -5.82 -15.08 -6.96
C ALA A 356 -5.75 -16.57 -6.58
N ASN A 357 -6.45 -17.44 -7.30
CA ASN A 357 -6.37 -18.88 -7.10
C ASN A 357 -4.93 -19.43 -7.29
N GLY A 358 -4.18 -18.84 -8.20
CA GLY A 358 -2.74 -19.14 -8.36
C GLY A 358 -1.93 -18.79 -7.11
N ILE A 359 -2.24 -17.67 -6.44
CA ILE A 359 -1.59 -17.28 -5.19
C ILE A 359 -1.90 -18.28 -4.08
N PHE A 360 -3.16 -18.69 -3.92
CA PHE A 360 -3.56 -19.70 -2.94
C PHE A 360 -2.76 -21.00 -3.09
N ALA A 361 -2.68 -21.51 -4.32
CA ALA A 361 -1.93 -22.73 -4.61
C ALA A 361 -0.42 -22.58 -4.36
N ALA A 362 0.17 -21.42 -4.68
CA ALA A 362 1.59 -21.17 -4.45
C ALA A 362 1.92 -21.05 -2.97
N THR A 363 1.09 -20.37 -2.19
CA THR A 363 1.28 -20.21 -0.75
C THR A 363 1.14 -21.55 -0.02
N GLU A 364 0.13 -22.35 -0.32
CA GLU A 364 -0.04 -23.69 0.24
C GLU A 364 1.18 -24.59 -0.05
N LYS A 365 1.68 -24.58 -1.29
CA LYS A 365 2.88 -25.32 -1.68
C LYS A 365 4.11 -24.94 -0.86
N ASN A 366 4.21 -23.69 -0.45
CA ASN A 366 5.33 -23.16 0.35
C ASN A 366 5.09 -23.28 1.87
N GLY A 367 4.05 -23.98 2.31
CA GLY A 367 3.72 -24.17 3.72
C GLY A 367 3.21 -22.90 4.41
N LEU A 368 2.69 -21.97 3.61
CA LEU A 368 2.07 -20.72 4.07
C LEU A 368 0.55 -20.85 4.02
N THR A 369 -0.13 -19.96 4.73
CA THR A 369 -1.59 -19.86 4.72
C THR A 369 -2.03 -18.59 4.02
N CYS A 370 -2.96 -18.72 3.05
CA CYS A 370 -3.51 -17.60 2.29
C CYS A 370 -5.03 -17.52 2.47
N ARG A 371 -5.54 -16.30 2.50
CA ARG A 371 -6.99 -16.05 2.55
C ARG A 371 -7.35 -14.82 1.73
N TYR A 372 -8.61 -14.74 1.35
CA TYR A 372 -9.12 -13.47 0.87
C TYR A 372 -9.15 -12.43 2.00
N TYR A 373 -8.83 -11.20 1.65
CA TYR A 373 -9.13 -10.04 2.48
C TYR A 373 -10.64 -10.00 2.78
N VAL A 374 -11.05 -9.36 3.88
CA VAL A 374 -12.44 -9.39 4.38
C VAL A 374 -13.49 -9.23 3.29
N ASP A 375 -13.24 -8.31 2.37
CA ASP A 375 -14.01 -8.13 1.15
C ASP A 375 -13.10 -8.49 -0.05
N VAL A 376 -13.45 -9.54 -0.79
CA VAL A 376 -12.68 -9.98 -1.98
C VAL A 376 -12.56 -8.86 -2.99
N ILE A 377 -13.65 -8.14 -3.19
CA ILE A 377 -13.74 -7.01 -4.11
C ILE A 377 -13.76 -5.69 -3.33
N SER A 378 -13.48 -4.61 -4.03
CA SER A 378 -13.58 -3.25 -3.49
C SER A 378 -15.05 -2.86 -3.33
N THR A 379 -15.69 -3.37 -2.29
CA THR A 379 -17.14 -3.27 -2.08
C THR A 379 -17.66 -1.87 -1.97
N ASN A 380 -16.82 -0.96 -1.49
CA ASN A 380 -17.28 0.38 -1.14
C ASN A 380 -17.15 1.38 -2.27
N GLY A 381 -16.61 0.96 -3.40
CA GLY A 381 -16.50 1.79 -4.59
C GLY A 381 -15.75 3.12 -4.38
N SER A 382 -15.13 3.35 -3.20
CA SER A 382 -14.41 4.60 -2.98
C SER A 382 -13.04 4.58 -3.63
N ALA A 383 -12.90 5.30 -4.74
CA ALA A 383 -11.62 5.53 -5.39
C ALA A 383 -10.66 6.42 -4.57
N ASN A 384 -11.05 6.83 -3.36
CA ASN A 384 -10.11 7.42 -2.42
C ASN A 384 -9.09 6.39 -1.94
N GLY A 385 -9.43 5.08 -1.98
CA GLY A 385 -8.51 3.98 -1.78
C GLY A 385 -7.84 3.54 -3.08
N SER A 386 -6.56 3.18 -3.02
CA SER A 386 -5.74 2.79 -4.17
C SER A 386 -6.32 1.63 -4.96
N ARG A 387 -6.86 0.62 -4.28
CA ARG A 387 -7.45 -0.58 -4.87
C ARG A 387 -8.59 -0.24 -5.83
N THR A 388 -9.55 0.58 -5.38
CA THR A 388 -10.66 1.02 -6.21
C THR A 388 -10.22 1.99 -7.30
N TYR A 389 -9.31 2.91 -6.98
CA TYR A 389 -8.79 3.87 -7.95
C TYR A 389 -8.17 3.18 -9.18
N ALA A 390 -7.30 2.20 -8.95
CA ALA A 390 -6.65 1.45 -10.01
C ALA A 390 -7.64 0.55 -10.78
N GLY A 391 -8.53 -0.16 -10.09
CA GLY A 391 -9.58 -0.97 -10.71
C GLY A 391 -10.53 -0.14 -11.59
N ASN A 392 -10.84 1.09 -11.19
CA ASN A 392 -11.63 2.03 -11.99
C ASN A 392 -10.92 2.48 -13.29
N MET A 393 -9.59 2.37 -13.36
CA MET A 393 -8.80 2.61 -14.56
C MET A 393 -8.55 1.34 -15.39
N GLY A 394 -9.18 0.22 -15.02
CA GLY A 394 -9.03 -1.06 -15.69
C GLY A 394 -7.67 -1.73 -15.46
N SER A 395 -7.01 -1.50 -14.33
CA SER A 395 -5.85 -2.25 -13.90
C SER A 395 -6.26 -3.39 -12.98
N ILE A 396 -5.78 -4.62 -13.23
CA ILE A 396 -5.99 -5.77 -12.33
C ILE A 396 -5.16 -5.52 -11.08
N PHE A 397 -5.81 -5.30 -9.96
CA PHE A 397 -5.15 -4.89 -8.72
C PHE A 397 -5.19 -6.00 -7.66
N PHE A 398 -4.05 -6.22 -7.00
CA PHE A 398 -3.91 -7.15 -5.89
C PHE A 398 -3.40 -6.43 -4.64
N LEU A 399 -4.27 -6.28 -3.64
CA LEU A 399 -3.86 -5.96 -2.29
C LEU A 399 -3.27 -7.23 -1.66
N GLN A 400 -2.08 -7.12 -1.11
CA GLN A 400 -1.38 -8.19 -0.40
C GLN A 400 -1.08 -7.72 1.01
N GLU A 401 -1.62 -8.42 2.00
CA GLU A 401 -1.48 -8.05 3.41
C GLU A 401 -0.83 -9.19 4.19
N SER A 402 0.46 -9.08 4.51
CA SER A 402 1.06 -10.03 5.45
C SER A 402 0.73 -9.67 6.90
N ARG A 403 0.89 -10.64 7.82
CA ARG A 403 0.69 -10.38 9.23
C ARG A 403 1.91 -9.68 9.82
N GLY A 404 1.81 -8.42 10.20
CA GLY A 404 3.01 -7.69 10.62
C GLY A 404 2.83 -6.60 11.67
N ILE A 405 1.75 -5.83 11.62
CA ILE A 405 1.55 -4.73 12.55
C ILE A 405 1.45 -5.26 13.99
N GLY A 406 2.33 -4.79 14.87
CA GLY A 406 2.41 -5.23 16.27
C GLY A 406 3.32 -6.44 16.50
N MET A 407 4.07 -6.90 15.49
CA MET A 407 5.04 -7.99 15.61
C MET A 407 6.50 -7.52 15.65
N GLY A 408 6.76 -6.23 15.43
CA GLY A 408 8.14 -5.78 15.26
C GLY A 408 8.84 -6.53 14.13
N THR A 409 9.93 -7.23 14.44
CA THR A 409 10.67 -8.08 13.50
C THR A 409 10.41 -9.59 13.72
N ASP A 410 9.48 -9.96 14.57
CA ASP A 410 9.09 -11.36 14.75
C ASP A 410 8.44 -11.90 13.45
N LEU A 411 8.79 -13.14 13.08
CA LEU A 411 8.38 -13.79 11.83
C LEU A 411 8.70 -12.97 10.56
N TYR A 412 9.68 -12.08 10.60
CA TYR A 412 9.99 -11.20 9.48
C TYR A 412 10.38 -11.96 8.20
N PRO A 413 11.23 -13.01 8.24
CA PRO A 413 11.48 -13.86 7.09
C PRO A 413 10.21 -14.48 6.51
N ARG A 414 9.30 -14.99 7.36
CA ARG A 414 8.04 -15.59 6.93
C ARG A 414 7.11 -14.57 6.28
N ARG A 415 7.03 -13.36 6.81
CA ARG A 415 6.26 -12.24 6.26
C ARG A 415 6.77 -11.84 4.87
N ILE A 416 8.09 -11.74 4.70
CA ILE A 416 8.75 -11.45 3.43
C ILE A 416 8.45 -12.55 2.41
N ILE A 417 8.65 -13.82 2.77
CA ILE A 417 8.38 -14.97 1.88
C ILE A 417 6.91 -15.02 1.46
N SER A 418 5.99 -14.63 2.31
CA SER A 418 4.57 -14.58 1.96
C SER A 418 4.30 -13.61 0.81
N HIS A 419 4.87 -12.40 0.86
CA HIS A 419 4.79 -11.43 -0.23
C HIS A 419 5.51 -11.91 -1.50
N VAL A 420 6.74 -12.43 -1.36
CA VAL A 420 7.52 -12.94 -2.50
C VAL A 420 6.77 -14.07 -3.20
N THR A 421 6.23 -15.04 -2.45
CA THR A 421 5.44 -16.16 -3.01
C THR A 421 4.23 -15.67 -3.79
N SER A 422 3.52 -14.68 -3.25
CA SER A 422 2.37 -14.08 -3.92
C SER A 422 2.79 -13.34 -5.19
N ALA A 423 3.84 -12.52 -5.14
CA ALA A 423 4.36 -11.81 -6.30
C ALA A 423 4.86 -12.79 -7.37
N GLU A 424 5.61 -13.85 -7.00
CA GLU A 424 6.06 -14.91 -7.91
C GLU A 424 4.89 -15.56 -8.65
N SER A 425 3.81 -15.87 -7.94
CA SER A 425 2.62 -16.46 -8.54
C SER A 425 2.02 -15.55 -9.62
N LEU A 426 1.87 -14.25 -9.31
CA LEU A 426 1.33 -13.25 -10.25
C LEU A 426 2.23 -13.08 -11.47
N LEU A 427 3.52 -12.88 -11.26
CA LEU A 427 4.51 -12.71 -12.34
C LEU A 427 4.60 -13.98 -13.21
N THR A 428 4.53 -15.17 -12.60
CA THR A 428 4.51 -16.45 -13.33
C THR A 428 3.25 -16.57 -14.19
N TYR A 429 2.07 -16.15 -13.68
CA TYR A 429 0.85 -16.15 -14.45
C TYR A 429 0.95 -15.21 -15.67
N ILE A 430 1.42 -13.98 -15.45
CA ILE A 430 1.58 -12.97 -16.49
C ILE A 430 2.58 -13.47 -17.54
N ASN A 431 3.72 -14.02 -17.12
CA ASN A 431 4.73 -14.56 -18.02
C ASN A 431 4.19 -15.68 -18.93
N LYS A 432 3.28 -16.50 -18.41
CA LYS A 432 2.63 -17.58 -19.20
C LYS A 432 1.49 -17.09 -20.09
N ASN A 433 0.85 -15.97 -19.72
CA ASN A 433 -0.38 -15.49 -20.35
C ASN A 433 -0.32 -13.98 -20.67
N PRO A 434 0.78 -13.43 -21.22
CA PRO A 434 0.93 -11.98 -21.38
C PRO A 434 -0.17 -11.39 -22.27
N GLN A 435 -0.50 -12.06 -23.39
CA GLN A 435 -1.52 -11.58 -24.33
C GLN A 435 -2.92 -11.62 -23.72
N LYS A 436 -3.26 -12.66 -22.95
CA LYS A 436 -4.57 -12.76 -22.26
C LYS A 436 -4.76 -11.59 -21.27
N VAL A 437 -3.71 -11.25 -20.52
CA VAL A 437 -3.73 -10.11 -19.60
C VAL A 437 -3.95 -8.80 -20.35
N MET A 438 -3.18 -8.56 -21.39
CA MET A 438 -3.30 -7.35 -22.22
C MET A 438 -4.67 -7.22 -22.88
N ASP A 439 -5.18 -8.28 -23.50
CA ASP A 439 -6.46 -8.25 -24.20
C ASP A 439 -7.62 -8.01 -23.23
N THR A 440 -7.60 -8.63 -22.05
CA THR A 440 -8.62 -8.44 -21.03
C THR A 440 -8.63 -7.00 -20.50
N VAL A 441 -7.46 -6.45 -20.21
CA VAL A 441 -7.32 -5.06 -19.73
C VAL A 441 -7.70 -4.06 -20.84
N ALA A 442 -7.28 -4.31 -22.08
CA ALA A 442 -7.65 -3.45 -23.22
C ALA A 442 -9.17 -3.44 -23.45
N ALA A 443 -9.83 -4.60 -23.36
CA ALA A 443 -11.29 -4.70 -23.48
C ALA A 443 -12.01 -3.96 -22.34
N GLU A 444 -11.54 -4.09 -21.10
CA GLU A 444 -12.09 -3.34 -19.95
C GLU A 444 -11.96 -1.83 -20.16
N ARG A 445 -10.78 -1.34 -20.55
CA ARG A 445 -10.51 0.08 -20.81
C ARG A 445 -11.37 0.61 -21.95
N ALA A 446 -11.55 -0.18 -23.02
CA ALA A 446 -12.45 0.16 -24.11
C ALA A 446 -13.91 0.28 -23.64
N ALA A 447 -14.36 -0.65 -22.79
CA ALA A 447 -15.71 -0.60 -22.21
C ALA A 447 -15.91 0.63 -21.30
N ILE A 448 -14.92 0.99 -20.47
CA ILE A 448 -14.96 2.21 -19.64
C ILE A 448 -15.16 3.46 -20.52
N ILE A 449 -14.38 3.60 -21.59
CA ILE A 449 -14.44 4.75 -22.50
C ILE A 449 -15.77 4.77 -23.26
N GLN A 450 -16.20 3.63 -23.79
CA GLN A 450 -17.46 3.50 -24.53
C GLN A 450 -18.67 3.84 -23.64
N ASN A 451 -18.74 3.25 -22.44
CA ASN A 451 -19.83 3.53 -21.49
C ASN A 451 -19.87 5.01 -21.09
N GLY A 452 -18.72 5.68 -21.06
CA GLY A 452 -18.64 7.12 -20.82
C GLY A 452 -19.35 7.97 -21.88
N SER A 453 -19.59 7.45 -23.09
CA SER A 453 -20.26 8.14 -24.20
C SER A 453 -21.78 7.92 -24.25
N ILE A 454 -22.30 6.96 -23.47
CA ILE A 454 -23.67 6.44 -23.63
C ILE A 454 -24.50 6.79 -22.40
N TYR A 455 -25.61 7.49 -22.61
CA TYR A 455 -26.64 7.69 -21.60
C TYR A 455 -27.72 6.60 -21.78
N ALA A 456 -27.74 5.65 -20.86
CA ALA A 456 -28.67 4.53 -20.89
C ALA A 456 -29.07 4.10 -19.48
N GLU A 457 -30.25 3.49 -19.32
CA GLU A 457 -30.82 3.15 -18.03
C GLU A 457 -29.98 2.11 -17.26
N ASP A 458 -29.32 1.23 -17.97
CA ASP A 458 -28.43 0.21 -17.45
C ASP A 458 -27.00 0.71 -17.20
N ASN A 459 -26.61 1.86 -17.74
CA ASN A 459 -25.34 2.50 -17.49
C ASN A 459 -25.42 3.38 -16.23
N ARG A 460 -25.10 2.78 -15.09
CA ARG A 460 -25.33 3.39 -13.78
C ARG A 460 -24.05 3.62 -12.99
N ILE A 461 -24.03 4.69 -12.20
CA ILE A 461 -23.06 4.94 -11.15
C ILE A 461 -23.63 4.33 -9.86
N ILE A 462 -22.90 3.42 -9.25
CA ILE A 462 -23.27 2.80 -7.98
C ILE A 462 -22.85 3.75 -6.86
N LEU A 463 -23.81 4.34 -6.18
CA LEU A 463 -23.59 5.27 -5.08
C LEU A 463 -23.42 4.55 -3.74
N GLU A 464 -24.16 3.44 -3.55
CA GLU A 464 -24.10 2.62 -2.33
C GLU A 464 -24.35 1.16 -2.67
N ALA A 465 -23.57 0.28 -2.07
CA ALA A 465 -23.73 -1.16 -2.16
C ALA A 465 -23.32 -1.84 -0.86
N LYS A 466 -23.88 -3.03 -0.59
CA LYS A 466 -23.51 -3.90 0.52
C LYS A 466 -22.84 -5.15 -0.01
N SER A 467 -21.79 -5.59 0.66
CA SER A 467 -21.18 -6.88 0.36
C SER A 467 -21.84 -7.99 1.18
N ASN A 468 -22.16 -9.07 0.51
CA ASN A 468 -22.75 -10.28 1.10
C ASN A 468 -21.82 -11.48 0.86
N PRO A 469 -21.81 -12.48 1.77
CA PRO A 469 -21.07 -13.72 1.54
C PRO A 469 -21.47 -14.37 0.23
N ASN A 470 -20.49 -14.86 -0.54
CA ASN A 470 -20.72 -15.64 -1.76
C ASN A 470 -20.46 -17.12 -1.47
N PRO A 471 -21.53 -17.98 -1.34
CA PRO A 471 -21.36 -19.39 -1.05
C PRO A 471 -20.60 -20.17 -2.13
N GLU A 472 -20.60 -19.70 -3.39
CA GLU A 472 -19.86 -20.33 -4.49
C GLU A 472 -18.34 -20.19 -4.35
N LEU A 473 -17.89 -19.20 -3.55
CA LEU A 473 -16.48 -18.98 -3.25
C LEU A 473 -16.08 -19.56 -1.89
N THR A 474 -16.95 -20.34 -1.24
CA THR A 474 -16.61 -20.99 0.03
C THR A 474 -15.47 -21.97 -0.15
N TYR A 475 -14.46 -21.90 0.73
CA TYR A 475 -13.31 -22.78 0.73
C TYR A 475 -12.85 -23.10 2.16
N GLU A 476 -12.23 -24.26 2.33
CA GLU A 476 -11.55 -24.60 3.57
C GLU A 476 -10.14 -24.00 3.55
N VAL A 477 -9.75 -23.36 4.63
CA VAL A 477 -8.40 -22.84 4.80
C VAL A 477 -7.78 -23.36 6.09
N THR A 478 -6.56 -23.83 5.99
CA THR A 478 -5.73 -24.08 7.16
C THR A 478 -5.24 -22.74 7.69
N THR A 479 -5.62 -22.44 8.90
CA THR A 479 -5.15 -21.26 9.62
C THR A 479 -4.70 -21.67 11.02
N PHE A 480 -4.59 -20.76 11.94
CA PHE A 480 -4.31 -21.08 13.33
C PHE A 480 -5.20 -20.27 14.28
N ASP A 481 -5.52 -20.89 15.38
CA ASP A 481 -6.14 -20.20 16.50
C ASP A 481 -5.15 -19.19 17.08
N GLN A 482 -5.52 -17.92 17.07
CA GLN A 482 -4.61 -16.83 17.44
C GLN A 482 -4.21 -16.85 18.94
N LEU A 483 -5.01 -17.47 19.80
CA LEU A 483 -4.72 -17.56 21.22
C LEU A 483 -3.90 -18.80 21.57
N THR A 484 -4.14 -19.91 20.88
CA THR A 484 -3.47 -21.19 21.19
C THR A 484 -2.39 -21.55 20.18
N GLY A 485 -2.38 -20.89 19.00
CA GLY A 485 -1.51 -21.16 17.87
C GLY A 485 -1.63 -22.56 17.27
N LYS A 486 -2.65 -23.29 17.64
CA LYS A 486 -2.92 -24.59 17.03
C LYS A 486 -3.41 -24.38 15.61
N LYS A 487 -2.89 -25.19 14.68
CA LYS A 487 -3.46 -25.27 13.34
C LYS A 487 -4.90 -25.73 13.42
N ILE A 488 -5.79 -25.01 12.75
CA ILE A 488 -7.21 -25.33 12.65
C ILE A 488 -7.64 -25.25 11.18
N GLN A 489 -8.66 -26.01 10.84
CA GLN A 489 -9.37 -25.87 9.57
C GLN A 489 -10.59 -25.00 9.81
N VAL A 490 -10.77 -23.99 8.99
CA VAL A 490 -11.95 -23.13 9.02
C VAL A 490 -12.54 -23.01 7.64
N GLU A 491 -13.85 -23.08 7.57
CA GLU A 491 -14.59 -22.74 6.36
C GLU A 491 -14.66 -21.22 6.27
N ASN A 492 -14.29 -20.68 5.13
CA ASN A 492 -14.34 -19.25 4.85
C ASN A 492 -15.25 -18.99 3.64
N THR A 493 -16.27 -18.17 3.84
CA THR A 493 -17.15 -17.69 2.78
C THR A 493 -16.88 -16.21 2.58
N PRO A 494 -16.08 -15.84 1.57
CA PRO A 494 -15.70 -14.45 1.36
C PRO A 494 -16.90 -13.62 0.93
N LYS A 495 -16.89 -12.33 1.29
CA LYS A 495 -17.89 -11.37 0.85
C LYS A 495 -17.52 -10.86 -0.55
N GLU A 496 -18.24 -11.37 -1.55
CA GLU A 496 -18.01 -11.02 -2.95
C GLU A 496 -19.29 -10.60 -3.66
N MET A 497 -20.44 -11.13 -3.20
CA MET A 497 -21.74 -10.75 -3.78
C MET A 497 -22.12 -9.34 -3.33
N MET A 498 -22.51 -8.51 -4.30
CA MET A 498 -22.91 -7.13 -4.05
C MET A 498 -24.41 -6.93 -4.21
N GLU A 499 -25.01 -6.28 -3.23
CA GLU A 499 -26.36 -5.75 -3.28
C GLU A 499 -26.32 -4.23 -3.47
N ILE A 500 -26.74 -3.76 -4.64
CA ILE A 500 -26.81 -2.31 -4.93
C ILE A 500 -27.99 -1.73 -4.18
N THR A 501 -27.74 -0.82 -3.24
CA THR A 501 -28.76 -0.15 -2.46
C THR A 501 -29.10 1.24 -3.00
N GLN A 502 -28.15 1.91 -3.67
CA GLN A 502 -28.37 3.19 -4.32
C GLN A 502 -27.54 3.32 -5.60
N SER A 503 -28.16 3.81 -6.66
CA SER A 503 -27.48 4.10 -7.93
C SER A 503 -28.21 5.20 -8.70
N VAL A 504 -27.49 5.86 -9.62
CA VAL A 504 -28.06 6.85 -10.56
C VAL A 504 -27.60 6.51 -11.99
N ILE A 505 -28.41 6.88 -12.99
CA ILE A 505 -27.98 6.76 -14.39
C ILE A 505 -26.77 7.65 -14.59
N ALA A 506 -25.71 7.12 -15.18
CA ALA A 506 -24.49 7.87 -15.43
C ALA A 506 -24.70 8.99 -16.46
N PRO A 507 -24.30 10.24 -16.19
CA PRO A 507 -24.24 11.25 -17.24
C PRO A 507 -23.10 10.91 -18.21
N THR A 508 -23.09 11.49 -19.38
CA THR A 508 -21.98 11.35 -20.32
C THR A 508 -20.96 12.49 -20.21
N ALA A 509 -21.32 13.58 -19.56
CA ALA A 509 -20.40 14.66 -19.20
C ALA A 509 -20.86 15.41 -17.95
N TYR A 510 -19.89 16.09 -17.31
CA TYR A 510 -20.14 17.11 -16.30
C TYR A 510 -19.80 18.48 -16.87
N VAL A 511 -20.55 19.51 -16.45
CA VAL A 511 -20.34 20.89 -16.90
C VAL A 511 -20.17 21.81 -15.70
N ILE A 512 -19.10 22.60 -15.71
CA ILE A 512 -18.72 23.53 -14.65
C ILE A 512 -18.75 24.94 -15.19
N PRO A 513 -19.57 25.86 -14.64
CA PRO A 513 -19.55 27.26 -15.02
C PRO A 513 -18.16 27.87 -14.82
N ALA A 514 -17.68 28.68 -15.79
CA ALA A 514 -16.34 29.26 -15.71
C ALA A 514 -16.20 30.33 -14.60
N GLU A 515 -17.30 30.89 -14.15
CA GLU A 515 -17.34 32.03 -13.22
C GLU A 515 -17.41 31.63 -11.74
N GLU A 516 -17.61 30.37 -11.43
CA GLU A 516 -17.72 29.90 -10.05
C GLU A 516 -16.37 29.98 -9.30
N SER A 517 -16.41 30.37 -8.06
CA SER A 517 -15.19 30.56 -7.24
C SER A 517 -14.35 29.29 -7.06
N PHE A 518 -15.00 28.13 -7.07
CA PHE A 518 -14.36 26.82 -6.91
C PHE A 518 -13.75 26.28 -8.22
N THR A 519 -14.11 26.80 -9.39
CA THR A 519 -13.74 26.24 -10.71
C THR A 519 -12.25 26.02 -10.84
N LYS A 520 -11.42 26.99 -10.44
CA LYS A 520 -9.96 26.87 -10.50
C LYS A 520 -9.43 25.69 -9.67
N ASN A 521 -10.00 25.43 -8.50
CA ASN A 521 -9.56 24.33 -7.62
C ASN A 521 -9.98 22.98 -8.20
N VAL A 522 -11.18 22.91 -8.81
CA VAL A 522 -11.62 21.70 -9.49
C VAL A 522 -10.73 21.40 -10.69
N LEU A 523 -10.45 22.37 -11.57
CA LEU A 523 -9.58 22.17 -12.72
C LEU A 523 -8.17 21.72 -12.32
N LYS A 524 -7.59 22.31 -11.26
CA LYS A 524 -6.31 21.87 -10.71
C LYS A 524 -6.33 20.39 -10.32
N LEU A 525 -7.40 19.95 -9.66
CA LEU A 525 -7.54 18.55 -9.24
C LEU A 525 -7.71 17.63 -10.47
N LEU A 526 -8.49 18.05 -11.48
CA LEU A 526 -8.62 17.32 -12.73
C LEU A 526 -7.28 17.16 -13.46
N ASP A 527 -6.49 18.24 -13.55
CA ASP A 527 -5.14 18.20 -14.13
C ASP A 527 -4.24 17.20 -13.41
N GLN A 528 -4.28 17.18 -12.07
CA GLN A 528 -3.50 16.24 -11.25
C GLN A 528 -3.91 14.78 -11.52
N HIS A 529 -5.19 14.52 -11.77
CA HIS A 529 -5.71 13.21 -12.17
C HIS A 529 -5.50 12.88 -13.65
N GLY A 530 -5.06 13.83 -14.46
CA GLY A 530 -4.98 13.68 -15.91
C GLY A 530 -6.36 13.55 -16.57
N ILE A 531 -7.39 14.12 -15.96
CA ILE A 531 -8.76 14.15 -16.49
C ILE A 531 -8.87 15.28 -17.51
N LEU A 532 -9.26 14.92 -18.73
CA LEU A 532 -9.39 15.87 -19.83
C LEU A 532 -10.70 16.66 -19.76
N TYR A 533 -10.63 17.92 -20.11
CA TYR A 533 -11.78 18.80 -20.21
C TYR A 533 -11.63 19.80 -21.36
N THR A 534 -12.75 20.37 -21.82
CA THR A 534 -12.80 21.32 -22.92
C THR A 534 -13.59 22.55 -22.49
N PHE A 535 -13.28 23.69 -23.04
CA PHE A 535 -14.00 24.93 -22.76
C PHE A 535 -15.03 25.24 -23.87
N ILE A 536 -16.30 25.45 -23.46
CA ILE A 536 -17.34 25.97 -24.35
C ILE A 536 -17.45 27.50 -24.22
N PRO A 537 -17.66 28.23 -25.35
CA PRO A 537 -17.52 29.67 -25.37
C PRO A 537 -18.60 30.40 -24.57
N LYS A 538 -18.33 31.66 -24.29
CA LYS A 538 -19.25 32.60 -23.67
C LYS A 538 -20.58 32.68 -24.43
N GLY A 539 -21.68 32.57 -23.71
CA GLY A 539 -23.04 32.64 -24.27
C GLY A 539 -23.60 31.28 -24.71
N SER A 540 -22.82 30.20 -24.61
CA SER A 540 -23.29 28.83 -24.89
C SER A 540 -24.51 28.48 -24.07
N LYS A 541 -25.42 27.71 -24.67
CA LYS A 541 -26.62 27.15 -24.03
C LYS A 541 -26.60 25.65 -24.19
N VAL A 542 -26.82 24.94 -23.09
CA VAL A 542 -26.79 23.45 -23.03
C VAL A 542 -28.00 22.97 -22.24
N SER A 543 -28.61 21.86 -22.69
CA SER A 543 -29.67 21.17 -21.95
C SER A 543 -29.01 20.27 -20.92
N LEU A 544 -29.29 20.47 -19.64
CA LEU A 544 -28.55 19.87 -18.52
C LEU A 544 -29.48 19.53 -17.34
N GLN A 545 -29.06 18.56 -16.58
CA GLN A 545 -29.65 18.16 -15.30
C GLN A 545 -28.80 18.66 -14.13
N GLN A 546 -29.40 18.98 -13.00
CA GLN A 546 -28.72 19.45 -11.79
C GLN A 546 -29.28 18.75 -10.55
N TYR A 547 -28.46 18.63 -9.49
CA TYR A 547 -28.92 18.19 -8.18
C TYR A 547 -29.56 19.31 -7.38
N SER A 548 -30.55 18.94 -6.55
CA SER A 548 -31.16 19.75 -5.50
C SER A 548 -31.27 18.96 -4.20
N GLU A 549 -31.79 19.55 -3.12
CA GLU A 549 -32.08 18.85 -1.85
C GLU A 549 -32.97 17.61 -2.02
N GLY A 550 -33.88 17.62 -3.00
CA GLY A 550 -34.81 16.52 -3.30
C GLY A 550 -34.25 15.46 -4.25
N GLY A 551 -33.00 15.58 -4.70
CA GLY A 551 -32.40 14.70 -5.69
C GLY A 551 -32.15 15.38 -7.04
N LEU A 552 -32.15 14.60 -8.12
CA LEU A 552 -31.95 15.13 -9.46
C LEU A 552 -33.20 15.88 -9.97
N LEU A 553 -32.97 17.09 -10.46
CA LEU A 553 -34.01 17.90 -11.11
C LEU A 553 -34.27 17.43 -12.54
N GLU A 554 -35.39 17.86 -13.11
CA GLU A 554 -35.63 17.70 -14.53
C GLU A 554 -34.61 18.52 -15.36
N GLU A 555 -34.41 18.08 -16.59
CA GLU A 555 -33.52 18.72 -17.55
C GLU A 555 -34.01 20.12 -17.91
N THR A 556 -33.10 21.09 -17.95
CA THR A 556 -33.37 22.47 -18.32
C THR A 556 -32.28 23.04 -19.21
N THR A 557 -32.60 24.02 -20.05
CA THR A 557 -31.59 24.74 -20.83
C THR A 557 -30.88 25.76 -19.95
N VAL A 558 -29.59 25.57 -19.74
CA VAL A 558 -28.71 26.43 -18.95
C VAL A 558 -27.88 27.30 -19.88
N SER A 559 -27.79 28.60 -19.58
CA SER A 559 -26.96 29.56 -20.31
C SER A 559 -25.69 29.89 -19.53
N PHE A 560 -24.55 29.90 -20.22
CA PHE A 560 -23.24 30.18 -19.62
C PHE A 560 -22.70 31.55 -20.11
N PRO A 561 -23.01 32.65 -19.40
CA PRO A 561 -22.63 34.01 -19.83
C PRO A 561 -21.12 34.21 -19.97
N LYS A 562 -20.31 33.45 -19.21
CA LYS A 562 -18.84 33.50 -19.25
C LYS A 562 -18.21 32.24 -19.84
N GLY A 563 -19.02 31.31 -20.36
CA GLY A 563 -18.58 30.00 -20.83
C GLY A 563 -18.58 28.96 -19.70
N ALA A 564 -18.24 27.73 -20.03
CA ALA A 564 -18.17 26.63 -19.09
C ALA A 564 -17.09 25.62 -19.49
N TYR A 565 -16.64 24.83 -18.54
CA TYR A 565 -15.77 23.68 -18.76
C TYR A 565 -16.61 22.41 -18.83
N VAL A 566 -16.36 21.61 -19.86
CA VAL A 566 -17.05 20.35 -20.11
C VAL A 566 -16.07 19.21 -19.93
N ILE A 567 -16.42 18.26 -19.08
CA ILE A 567 -15.63 17.07 -18.76
C ILE A 567 -16.40 15.85 -19.25
N CYS A 568 -16.11 15.41 -20.48
CA CYS A 568 -16.72 14.22 -21.05
C CYS A 568 -16.20 12.95 -20.39
N LYS A 569 -17.07 11.96 -20.20
CA LYS A 569 -16.74 10.71 -19.52
C LYS A 569 -16.12 9.64 -20.43
N ASN A 570 -16.03 9.86 -21.74
CA ASN A 570 -15.38 8.96 -22.69
C ASN A 570 -13.85 8.96 -22.58
N GLN A 571 -13.36 8.76 -21.37
CA GLN A 571 -11.94 8.71 -21.02
C GLN A 571 -11.69 7.66 -19.93
N ILE A 572 -10.43 7.25 -19.80
CA ILE A 572 -10.05 6.17 -18.84
C ILE A 572 -10.41 6.50 -17.39
N GLN A 573 -10.40 7.76 -17.02
CA GLN A 573 -10.76 8.25 -15.69
C GLN A 573 -12.28 8.36 -15.45
N SER A 574 -13.13 7.87 -16.35
CA SER A 574 -14.60 8.00 -16.30
C SER A 574 -15.21 7.66 -14.95
N LYS A 575 -14.80 6.54 -14.34
CA LYS A 575 -15.33 6.08 -13.06
C LYS A 575 -14.83 6.94 -11.89
N ASN A 576 -13.53 7.27 -11.86
CA ASN A 576 -12.95 8.16 -10.84
C ASN A 576 -13.53 9.57 -10.94
N LEU A 577 -13.75 10.07 -12.17
CA LEU A 577 -14.43 11.33 -12.42
C LEU A 577 -15.84 11.35 -11.81
N SER A 578 -16.61 10.28 -11.97
CA SER A 578 -17.95 10.18 -11.37
C SER A 578 -17.89 10.30 -9.85
N GLN A 579 -16.92 9.65 -9.22
CA GLN A 579 -16.74 9.69 -7.77
C GLN A 579 -16.28 11.07 -7.25
N LEU A 580 -15.59 11.85 -8.07
CA LEU A 580 -15.27 13.24 -7.74
C LEU A 580 -16.51 14.14 -7.85
N MET A 581 -17.30 13.97 -8.92
CA MET A 581 -18.33 14.93 -9.32
C MET A 581 -19.70 14.67 -8.71
N GLU A 582 -20.06 13.44 -8.37
CA GLU A 582 -21.35 13.17 -7.75
C GLU A 582 -21.36 13.65 -6.28
N PRO A 583 -22.42 14.35 -5.81
CA PRO A 583 -22.44 14.94 -4.47
C PRO A 583 -22.58 13.92 -3.35
N VAL A 584 -23.14 12.77 -3.66
CA VAL A 584 -23.41 11.69 -2.69
C VAL A 584 -22.75 10.42 -3.19
N PHE A 585 -21.68 10.04 -2.55
CA PHE A 585 -21.06 8.72 -2.62
C PHE A 585 -20.97 8.22 -1.19
N SER A 586 -21.99 7.48 -0.76
CA SER A 586 -21.98 6.85 0.56
C SER A 586 -21.21 5.56 0.46
N THR A 587 -20.06 5.54 1.11
CA THR A 587 -19.31 4.31 1.24
C THR A 587 -18.89 4.19 2.68
N HIS A 588 -19.54 3.33 3.44
CA HIS A 588 -19.17 2.95 4.82
C HIS A 588 -18.51 4.07 5.65
N GLY A 589 -19.08 5.29 5.62
CA GLY A 589 -18.60 6.43 6.39
C GLY A 589 -17.47 7.26 5.77
N GLU A 590 -16.97 6.94 4.58
CA GLU A 590 -15.86 7.66 3.97
C GLU A 590 -16.22 8.36 2.65
N THR A 591 -17.05 9.39 2.74
CA THR A 591 -17.36 10.30 1.60
C THR A 591 -16.22 11.29 1.27
N LYS A 592 -15.03 11.10 1.83
CA LYS A 592 -13.93 12.09 1.80
C LYS A 592 -13.41 12.44 0.40
N GLY A 593 -13.69 11.60 -0.61
CA GLY A 593 -13.18 11.77 -1.97
C GLY A 593 -13.98 12.72 -2.85
N THR A 594 -15.25 13.00 -2.59
CA THR A 594 -16.07 13.89 -3.41
C THR A 594 -15.63 15.35 -3.27
N LEU A 595 -15.92 16.21 -4.28
CA LEU A 595 -15.60 17.64 -4.22
C LEU A 595 -16.26 18.34 -3.03
N VAL A 596 -17.45 17.89 -2.63
CA VAL A 596 -18.16 18.40 -1.45
C VAL A 596 -17.44 17.99 -0.16
N ALA A 597 -17.12 16.72 -0.02
CA ALA A 597 -16.43 16.20 1.16
C ALA A 597 -15.02 16.78 1.34
N GLN A 598 -14.39 17.15 0.23
CA GLN A 598 -13.11 17.86 0.23
C GLN A 598 -13.22 19.36 0.60
N GLY A 599 -14.44 19.91 0.70
CA GLY A 599 -14.69 21.33 0.91
C GLY A 599 -14.31 22.22 -0.31
N ILE A 600 -14.16 21.61 -1.48
CA ILE A 600 -13.88 22.36 -2.72
C ILE A 600 -15.16 23.02 -3.23
N ILE A 601 -16.28 22.31 -3.10
CA ILE A 601 -17.61 22.80 -3.44
C ILE A 601 -18.45 22.83 -2.16
N ASP A 602 -19.08 23.98 -1.92
CA ASP A 602 -20.07 24.14 -0.88
C ASP A 602 -21.46 23.78 -1.44
N ALA A 603 -22.04 22.69 -0.94
CA ALA A 603 -23.38 22.25 -1.29
C ALA A 603 -24.47 22.83 -0.36
N GLU A 604 -24.13 23.84 0.46
CA GLU A 604 -25.11 24.48 1.32
C GLU A 604 -26.29 25.08 0.52
N LYS A 605 -27.48 24.99 1.10
CA LYS A 605 -28.74 25.56 0.58
C LYS A 605 -29.35 24.86 -0.65
N GLY A 606 -29.18 23.54 -0.75
CA GLY A 606 -29.95 22.74 -1.69
C GLY A 606 -29.63 22.92 -3.16
N LYS A 607 -28.47 23.51 -3.48
CA LYS A 607 -27.97 23.61 -4.84
C LYS A 607 -26.57 23.04 -4.95
N TYR A 608 -26.42 22.03 -5.80
CA TYR A 608 -25.13 21.54 -6.22
C TYR A 608 -24.74 22.26 -7.51
N PRO A 609 -23.63 23.02 -7.53
CA PRO A 609 -23.34 23.97 -8.63
C PRO A 609 -22.73 23.33 -9.89
N LEU A 610 -22.73 22.00 -9.97
CA LEU A 610 -22.32 21.27 -11.16
C LEU A 610 -23.53 20.74 -11.91
N TYR A 611 -23.37 20.60 -13.23
CA TYR A 611 -24.41 20.10 -14.12
C TYR A 611 -24.00 18.77 -14.73
N ARG A 612 -25.03 17.96 -15.08
CA ARG A 612 -24.90 16.65 -15.72
C ARG A 612 -25.49 16.73 -17.13
N TYR A 613 -24.74 16.29 -18.15
CA TYR A 613 -25.25 16.10 -19.49
C TYR A 613 -25.76 14.68 -19.65
N ILE A 614 -27.07 14.55 -19.99
CA ILE A 614 -27.82 13.28 -19.95
C ILE A 614 -28.29 12.83 -21.33
N HIS A 615 -27.47 13.06 -22.34
CA HIS A 615 -27.62 12.55 -23.70
C HIS A 615 -26.35 11.83 -24.11
N ASN A 616 -26.44 11.00 -25.16
CA ASN A 616 -25.24 10.44 -25.78
C ASN A 616 -24.31 11.54 -26.27
N LEU A 617 -23.01 11.33 -26.20
CA LEU A 617 -22.08 12.21 -26.89
C LEU A 617 -22.27 12.08 -28.40
N ASN A 618 -22.02 13.16 -29.13
CA ASN A 618 -22.10 13.18 -30.60
C ASN A 618 -20.97 12.35 -31.24
N GLU A 619 -20.93 12.27 -32.58
CA GLU A 619 -19.93 11.47 -33.32
C GLU A 619 -18.48 11.94 -33.06
N GLU A 620 -18.28 13.18 -32.64
CA GLU A 620 -16.98 13.73 -32.24
C GLU A 620 -16.62 13.37 -30.78
N GLY A 621 -17.50 12.69 -30.07
CA GLY A 621 -17.32 12.32 -28.66
C GLY A 621 -17.47 13.50 -27.69
N PHE A 622 -18.32 14.47 -28.06
CA PHE A 622 -18.54 15.71 -27.31
C PHE A 622 -20.03 16.01 -27.07
N ILE A 623 -20.35 16.98 -26.20
CA ILE A 623 -21.73 17.43 -25.97
C ILE A 623 -22.24 18.37 -27.08
N ASP A 624 -23.54 18.38 -27.31
CA ASP A 624 -24.18 19.38 -28.15
C ASP A 624 -24.45 20.67 -27.37
N TYR A 625 -24.08 21.83 -27.97
CA TYR A 625 -24.37 23.14 -27.39
C TYR A 625 -24.69 24.15 -28.50
N LYS A 626 -25.45 25.21 -28.14
CA LYS A 626 -25.86 26.29 -29.04
C LYS A 626 -25.19 27.62 -28.68
#